data_384be11684c9ae0305a3598962fa1a0b
#
_entry.id   384be11684c9ae0305a3598962fa1a0b
#
_cell.length_a   1.000
_cell.length_b   1.000
_cell.length_c   1.000
_cell.angle_alpha   90.00
_cell.angle_beta   90.00
_cell.angle_gamma   90.00
#
_symmetry.space_group_name_H-M   'P 1'
#
loop_
_entity.id
_entity.type
_entity.pdbx_description
1 polymer ?
#
loop_
_entity_poly.entity_id
_entity_poly.type
_entity_poly.pdbx_seq_one_letter_code
_entity_poly.pdbx_strand_id
1 'polypeptide(L)'
;GEVDLVITGMASLDSMTSMLPGALAAALHLPAVTLANRLEVDGGAVTVTRTVGTVREVLSAPLPALVSVTDQANEPRYPNFAAMRAAKKKPIDFWAASELGLQIAEPAVAVVDDEARPAREAGIIRTDAGEAGRELATWLVENKLV
;
A
#
# COMPACT_ATOMS: atom_id res chain seq x y z
N GLY A 1 10.97 15.77 18.27
CA GLY A 1 12.20 16.03 17.50
C GLY A 1 11.84 16.46 16.09
N GLU A 2 12.73 17.11 15.42
CA GLU A 2 12.57 17.44 14.01
C GLU A 2 12.72 16.17 13.17
N VAL A 3 11.87 16.03 12.16
CA VAL A 3 11.87 14.87 11.26
C VAL A 3 12.08 15.39 9.85
N ASP A 4 13.15 14.96 9.19
CA ASP A 4 13.50 15.40 7.84
C ASP A 4 12.78 14.57 6.76
N LEU A 5 12.44 13.31 7.03
CA LEU A 5 11.80 12.44 6.07
C LEU A 5 10.71 11.60 6.72
N VAL A 6 9.50 11.69 6.18
CA VAL A 6 8.36 10.85 6.55
C VAL A 6 8.19 9.79 5.45
N ILE A 7 8.23 8.51 5.81
CA ILE A 7 8.02 7.42 4.87
C ILE A 7 6.72 6.69 5.24
N THR A 8 5.85 6.52 4.26
CA THR A 8 4.59 5.77 4.39
C THR A 8 4.53 4.63 3.39
N GLY A 9 3.67 3.66 3.62
CA GLY A 9 3.27 2.71 2.60
C GLY A 9 2.39 3.34 1.51
N MET A 10 2.14 2.60 0.48
CA MET A 10 1.35 3.01 -0.68
C MET A 10 -0.14 3.18 -0.35
N ALA A 11 -0.71 2.20 0.34
CA ALA A 11 -2.11 2.16 0.75
C ALA A 11 -2.28 1.19 1.90
N SER A 12 -3.31 1.39 2.73
CA SER A 12 -3.74 0.37 3.69
C SER A 12 -4.47 -0.77 2.98
N LEU A 13 -4.31 -1.98 3.48
CA LEU A 13 -4.89 -3.17 2.84
C LEU A 13 -6.42 -3.22 2.98
N ASP A 14 -6.95 -2.67 4.06
CA ASP A 14 -8.38 -2.65 4.39
C ASP A 14 -9.19 -1.64 3.55
N SER A 15 -8.71 -0.41 3.43
CA SER A 15 -9.46 0.66 2.75
C SER A 15 -8.98 0.95 1.33
N MET A 16 -7.74 0.61 0.96
CA MET A 16 -7.14 0.78 -0.37
C MET A 16 -7.27 2.18 -0.99
N THR A 17 -7.49 3.20 -0.16
CA THR A 17 -7.78 4.56 -0.64
C THR A 17 -6.55 5.32 -1.14
N SER A 18 -5.35 4.93 -0.72
CA SER A 18 -4.08 5.62 -1.02
C SER A 18 -4.08 7.12 -0.65
N MET A 19 -5.02 7.57 0.17
CA MET A 19 -5.20 8.99 0.52
C MET A 19 -4.23 9.47 1.60
N LEU A 20 -3.83 8.59 2.51
CA LEU A 20 -3.05 8.97 3.69
C LEU A 20 -1.77 9.73 3.36
N PRO A 21 -0.94 9.32 2.40
CA PRO A 21 0.29 10.05 2.10
C PRO A 21 0.05 11.51 1.70
N GLY A 22 -0.93 11.74 0.81
CA GLY A 22 -1.27 13.09 0.36
C GLY A 22 -1.91 13.94 1.46
N ALA A 23 -2.84 13.38 2.21
CA ALA A 23 -3.51 14.06 3.32
C ALA A 23 -2.52 14.44 4.44
N LEU A 24 -1.62 13.52 4.78
CA LEU A 24 -0.60 13.75 5.79
C LEU A 24 0.41 14.83 5.35
N ALA A 25 0.87 14.77 4.11
CA ALA A 25 1.77 15.77 3.55
C ALA A 25 1.13 17.17 3.55
N ALA A 26 -0.14 17.26 3.17
CA ALA A 26 -0.89 18.51 3.21
C ALA A 26 -1.03 19.06 4.64
N ALA A 27 -1.36 18.19 5.60
CA ALA A 27 -1.49 18.58 7.01
C ALA A 27 -0.16 19.03 7.63
N LEU A 28 0.96 18.43 7.21
CA LEU A 28 2.30 18.78 7.67
C LEU A 28 2.97 19.88 6.85
N HIS A 29 2.33 20.35 5.78
CA HIS A 29 2.88 21.33 4.83
C HIS A 29 4.22 20.87 4.21
N LEU A 30 4.34 19.57 3.92
CA LEU A 30 5.53 18.96 3.33
C LEU A 30 5.35 18.69 1.84
N PRO A 31 6.41 18.83 1.02
CA PRO A 31 6.40 18.27 -0.32
C PRO A 31 6.23 16.76 -0.25
N ALA A 32 5.42 16.19 -1.17
CA ALA A 32 5.15 14.77 -1.23
C ALA A 32 5.58 14.17 -2.56
N VAL A 33 6.32 13.05 -2.50
CA VAL A 33 6.61 12.21 -3.67
C VAL A 33 6.12 10.80 -3.38
N THR A 34 5.13 10.36 -4.15
CA THR A 34 4.40 9.13 -3.86
C THR A 34 4.73 8.00 -4.83
N LEU A 35 4.47 6.75 -4.40
CA LEU A 35 4.62 5.51 -5.18
C LEU A 35 6.07 5.22 -5.57
N ALA A 36 7.02 5.47 -4.67
CA ALA A 36 8.43 5.22 -4.92
C ALA A 36 8.75 3.73 -5.09
N ASN A 37 9.31 3.36 -6.23
CA ASN A 37 9.93 2.05 -6.47
C ASN A 37 11.41 2.06 -6.07
N ARG A 38 12.02 3.24 -6.06
CA ARG A 38 13.39 3.48 -5.62
C ARG A 38 13.47 4.87 -4.99
N LEU A 39 14.25 4.96 -3.93
CA LEU A 39 14.42 6.19 -3.16
C LEU A 39 15.91 6.37 -2.85
N GLU A 40 16.40 7.58 -3.05
CA GLU A 40 17.75 7.99 -2.69
C GLU A 40 17.69 9.33 -1.95
N VAL A 41 18.47 9.46 -0.89
CA VAL A 41 18.58 10.72 -0.13
C VAL A 41 20.02 11.20 -0.23
N ASP A 42 20.22 12.40 -0.74
CA ASP A 42 21.53 13.04 -0.86
C ASP A 42 21.39 14.55 -0.84
N GLY A 43 22.37 15.23 -0.23
CA GLY A 43 22.51 16.69 -0.29
C GLY A 43 21.30 17.50 0.20
N GLY A 44 20.48 16.96 1.11
CA GLY A 44 19.29 17.64 1.63
C GLY A 44 18.06 17.52 0.70
N ALA A 45 18.08 16.58 -0.23
CA ALA A 45 16.97 16.26 -1.11
C ALA A 45 16.69 14.76 -1.15
N VAL A 46 15.47 14.37 -1.46
CA VAL A 46 15.07 13.00 -1.77
C VAL A 46 14.76 12.90 -3.25
N THR A 47 15.34 11.90 -3.91
CA THR A 47 15.07 11.56 -5.31
C THR A 47 14.36 10.21 -5.37
N VAL A 48 13.26 10.18 -6.07
CA VAL A 48 12.38 9.01 -6.19
C VAL A 48 12.24 8.62 -7.64
N THR A 49 12.36 7.32 -7.92
CA THR A 49 11.91 6.74 -9.18
C THR A 49 10.58 6.05 -8.94
N ARG A 50 9.59 6.28 -9.79
CA ARG A 50 8.28 5.61 -9.77
C ARG A 50 7.83 5.25 -11.17
N THR A 51 6.87 4.31 -11.27
CA THR A 51 6.22 3.93 -12.51
C THR A 51 4.72 4.19 -12.38
N VAL A 52 4.16 4.99 -13.28
CA VAL A 52 2.73 5.30 -13.35
C VAL A 52 2.23 4.87 -14.71
N GLY A 53 1.44 3.81 -14.75
CA GLY A 53 1.07 3.16 -16.00
C GLY A 53 2.31 2.64 -16.73
N THR A 54 2.57 3.16 -17.93
CA THR A 54 3.74 2.81 -18.77
C THR A 54 4.88 3.83 -18.65
N VAL A 55 4.70 4.89 -17.86
CA VAL A 55 5.67 5.98 -17.74
C VAL A 55 6.54 5.79 -16.51
N ARG A 56 7.85 5.87 -16.68
CA ARG A 56 8.82 5.94 -15.61
C ARG A 56 9.17 7.40 -15.34
N GLU A 57 8.99 7.82 -14.11
CA GLU A 57 9.28 9.18 -13.66
C GLU A 57 10.43 9.19 -12.65
N VAL A 58 11.25 10.22 -12.70
CA VAL A 58 12.25 10.53 -11.67
C VAL A 58 11.92 11.91 -11.13
N LEU A 59 11.60 11.97 -9.85
CA LEU A 59 11.17 13.18 -9.16
C LEU A 59 12.09 13.47 -7.99
N SER A 60 12.33 14.74 -7.69
CA SER A 60 13.12 15.16 -6.54
C SER A 60 12.36 16.19 -5.72
N ALA A 61 12.52 16.14 -4.40
CA ALA A 61 11.99 17.12 -3.46
C ALA A 61 13.04 17.50 -2.41
N PRO A 62 13.07 18.75 -1.96
CA PRO A 62 13.90 19.15 -0.82
C PRO A 62 13.39 18.52 0.47
N LEU A 63 14.29 18.23 1.41
CA LEU A 63 13.93 17.86 2.77
C LEU A 63 13.58 19.12 3.60
N PRO A 64 12.64 19.05 4.56
CA PRO A 64 11.86 17.86 4.93
C PRO A 64 10.80 17.50 3.88
N ALA A 65 10.56 16.20 3.70
CA ALA A 65 9.64 15.68 2.68
C ALA A 65 8.86 14.45 3.17
N LEU A 66 7.76 14.13 2.50
CA LEU A 66 7.03 12.88 2.67
C LEU A 66 7.15 12.03 1.40
N VAL A 67 7.44 10.75 1.58
CA VAL A 67 7.51 9.77 0.49
C VAL A 67 6.61 8.59 0.81
N SER A 68 5.80 8.14 -0.15
CA SER A 68 5.19 6.82 -0.05
C SER A 68 5.92 5.82 -0.93
N VAL A 69 6.13 4.62 -0.39
CA VAL A 69 6.86 3.55 -1.08
C VAL A 69 5.94 2.42 -1.48
N THR A 70 6.27 1.77 -2.61
CA THR A 70 5.63 0.53 -3.03
C THR A 70 6.37 -0.67 -2.45
N ASP A 71 5.78 -1.85 -2.55
CA ASP A 71 6.41 -3.14 -2.22
C ASP A 71 7.65 -3.46 -3.07
N GLN A 72 7.84 -2.74 -4.20
CA GLN A 72 8.99 -2.89 -5.07
C GLN A 72 10.20 -2.03 -4.66
N ALA A 73 10.07 -1.22 -3.62
CA ALA A 73 11.14 -0.30 -3.21
C ALA A 73 12.40 -1.04 -2.73
N ASN A 74 12.24 -2.20 -2.12
CA ASN A 74 13.33 -3.08 -1.72
C ASN A 74 12.84 -4.51 -1.47
N GLU A 75 13.75 -5.47 -1.47
CA GLU A 75 13.48 -6.84 -1.06
C GLU A 75 13.74 -6.98 0.46
N PRO A 76 12.73 -7.37 1.26
CA PRO A 76 12.90 -7.52 2.70
C PRO A 76 13.82 -8.71 3.01
N ARG A 77 14.76 -8.49 3.92
CA ARG A 77 15.64 -9.57 4.41
C ARG A 77 14.84 -10.65 5.13
N TYR A 78 15.19 -11.89 4.92
CA TYR A 78 14.59 -13.02 5.65
C TYR A 78 15.09 -13.03 7.12
N PRO A 79 14.20 -13.06 8.12
CA PRO A 79 14.61 -13.06 9.52
C PRO A 79 15.23 -14.41 9.88
N ASN A 80 16.46 -14.40 10.40
CA ASN A 80 17.08 -15.59 10.98
C ASN A 80 16.58 -15.83 12.42
N PHE A 81 16.90 -16.99 12.99
CA PHE A 81 16.40 -17.40 14.30
C PHE A 81 16.82 -16.44 15.42
N ALA A 82 18.02 -15.87 15.35
CA ALA A 82 18.51 -14.90 16.33
C ALA A 82 17.73 -13.58 16.24
N ALA A 83 17.46 -13.10 15.02
CA ALA A 83 16.66 -11.90 14.79
C ALA A 83 15.21 -12.05 15.29
N MET A 84 14.58 -13.21 15.05
CA MET A 84 13.24 -13.50 15.57
C MET A 84 13.19 -13.51 17.10
N ARG A 85 14.21 -14.11 17.75
CA ARG A 85 14.31 -14.11 19.22
C ARG A 85 14.55 -12.71 19.78
N ALA A 86 15.39 -11.90 19.11
CA ALA A 86 15.64 -10.52 19.50
C ALA A 86 14.39 -9.64 19.34
N ALA A 87 13.65 -9.81 18.27
CA ALA A 87 12.40 -9.07 18.02
C ALA A 87 11.35 -9.32 19.12
N LYS A 88 11.20 -10.57 19.58
CA LYS A 88 10.27 -10.90 20.68
C LYS A 88 10.58 -10.22 22.02
N LYS A 89 11.80 -9.72 22.19
CA LYS A 89 12.23 -9.02 23.40
C LYS A 89 12.15 -7.50 23.28
N LYS A 90 11.81 -6.98 22.11
CA LYS A 90 11.65 -5.53 21.91
C LYS A 90 10.39 -5.04 22.61
N PRO A 91 10.44 -3.92 23.31
CA PRO A 91 9.26 -3.30 23.88
C PRO A 91 8.34 -2.83 22.74
N ILE A 92 7.05 -2.89 23.00
CA ILE A 92 6.01 -2.31 22.14
C ILE A 92 5.25 -1.34 23.02
N ASP A 93 5.37 -0.06 22.73
CA ASP A 93 4.68 1.00 23.46
C ASP A 93 3.30 1.21 22.82
N PHE A 94 2.26 1.15 23.64
CA PHE A 94 0.89 1.41 23.24
C PHE A 94 0.48 2.79 23.74
N TRP A 95 0.04 3.63 22.84
CA TRP A 95 -0.38 4.98 23.14
C TRP A 95 -1.86 5.14 22.79
N ALA A 96 -2.67 5.49 23.78
CA ALA A 96 -4.04 5.88 23.52
C ALA A 96 -4.09 7.33 22.99
N ALA A 97 -5.06 7.64 22.13
CA ALA A 97 -5.22 8.99 21.59
C ALA A 97 -5.34 10.05 22.70
N SER A 98 -6.00 9.71 23.82
CA SER A 98 -6.14 10.56 25.00
C SER A 98 -4.80 10.87 25.68
N GLU A 99 -3.86 9.92 25.70
CA GLU A 99 -2.53 10.12 26.27
C GLU A 99 -1.67 11.06 25.41
N LEU A 100 -1.96 11.12 24.11
CA LEU A 100 -1.34 12.06 23.17
C LEU A 100 -2.06 13.43 23.15
N GLY A 101 -3.09 13.63 23.99
CA GLY A 101 -3.89 14.85 23.99
C GLY A 101 -4.76 15.06 22.76
N LEU A 102 -4.97 13.99 21.99
CA LEU A 102 -5.77 14.04 20.75
C LEU A 102 -7.26 13.88 21.08
N GLN A 103 -8.07 14.78 20.55
CA GLN A 103 -9.51 14.62 20.50
C GLN A 103 -9.89 14.02 19.15
N ILE A 104 -10.44 12.79 19.18
CA ILE A 104 -10.94 12.15 17.96
C ILE A 104 -12.29 12.79 17.66
N ALA A 105 -12.37 13.50 16.53
CA ALA A 105 -13.65 14.03 16.04
C ALA A 105 -14.59 12.87 15.68
N GLU A 106 -15.90 13.07 15.87
CA GLU A 106 -16.88 12.12 15.38
C GLU A 106 -16.76 11.96 13.85
N PRO A 107 -16.76 10.73 13.35
CA PRO A 107 -16.65 10.52 11.89
C PRO A 107 -17.89 11.09 11.19
N ALA A 108 -17.67 11.79 10.09
CA ALA A 108 -18.75 12.31 9.23
C ALA A 108 -19.56 11.19 8.56
N VAL A 109 -18.98 9.98 8.47
CA VAL A 109 -19.59 8.79 7.90
C VAL A 109 -19.36 7.62 8.84
N ALA A 110 -20.41 6.87 9.14
CA ALA A 110 -20.36 5.66 9.94
C ALA A 110 -20.78 4.45 9.10
N VAL A 111 -20.06 3.34 9.28
CA VAL A 111 -20.50 2.05 8.73
C VAL A 111 -21.70 1.59 9.54
N VAL A 112 -22.86 1.43 8.89
CA VAL A 112 -24.10 1.02 9.54
C VAL A 112 -24.31 -0.48 9.51
N ASP A 113 -23.74 -1.16 8.52
CA ASP A 113 -23.83 -2.62 8.36
C ASP A 113 -22.72 -3.11 7.42
N ASP A 114 -22.31 -4.35 7.62
CA ASP A 114 -21.40 -5.06 6.73
C ASP A 114 -21.85 -6.51 6.57
N GLU A 115 -21.81 -7.02 5.36
CA GLU A 115 -22.12 -8.41 5.06
C GLU A 115 -20.91 -9.07 4.37
N ALA A 116 -20.52 -10.21 4.92
CA ALA A 116 -19.45 -11.01 4.33
C ALA A 116 -19.89 -11.54 2.96
N ARG A 117 -19.08 -11.26 1.94
CA ARG A 117 -19.36 -11.82 0.62
C ARG A 117 -19.41 -13.36 0.72
N PRO A 118 -20.44 -14.01 0.18
CA PRO A 118 -20.52 -15.47 0.19
C PRO A 118 -19.29 -16.09 -0.49
N ALA A 119 -18.89 -17.25 -0.01
CA ALA A 119 -17.80 -18.00 -0.62
C ALA A 119 -18.09 -18.26 -2.10
N ARG A 120 -17.08 -18.10 -2.93
CA ARG A 120 -17.23 -18.43 -4.36
C ARG A 120 -17.48 -19.91 -4.50
N GLU A 121 -18.44 -20.27 -5.35
CA GLU A 121 -18.59 -21.64 -5.77
C GLU A 121 -17.36 -22.10 -6.56
N ALA A 122 -17.04 -23.40 -6.47
CA ALA A 122 -15.94 -23.96 -7.23
C ALA A 122 -16.21 -23.78 -8.73
N GLY A 123 -15.29 -23.18 -9.43
CA GLY A 123 -15.37 -23.01 -10.87
C GLY A 123 -15.24 -24.35 -11.62
N ILE A 124 -15.63 -24.36 -12.88
CA ILE A 124 -15.44 -25.52 -13.76
C ILE A 124 -13.97 -25.56 -14.18
N ILE A 125 -13.26 -26.60 -13.80
CA ILE A 125 -11.89 -26.86 -14.24
C ILE A 125 -11.93 -27.85 -15.38
N ARG A 126 -11.39 -27.47 -16.54
CA ARG A 126 -11.24 -28.37 -17.69
C ARG A 126 -9.77 -28.48 -18.06
N THR A 127 -9.35 -29.72 -18.34
CA THR A 127 -7.99 -29.98 -18.83
C THR A 127 -7.99 -29.87 -20.36
N ASP A 128 -7.05 -29.13 -20.90
CA ASP A 128 -6.90 -28.99 -22.34
C ASP A 128 -6.48 -30.30 -22.98
N ALA A 129 -7.27 -30.76 -23.95
CA ALA A 129 -6.96 -31.88 -24.85
C ALA A 129 -6.71 -31.42 -26.30
N GLY A 130 -6.38 -30.15 -26.50
CA GLY A 130 -6.13 -29.51 -27.79
C GLY A 130 -7.30 -28.62 -28.30
N GLU A 131 -8.42 -28.58 -27.61
CA GLU A 131 -9.62 -27.83 -28.00
C GLU A 131 -10.05 -26.75 -26.99
N ALA A 132 -9.29 -26.56 -25.90
CA ALA A 132 -9.69 -25.66 -24.79
C ALA A 132 -10.00 -24.22 -25.24
N GLY A 133 -9.28 -23.69 -26.21
CA GLY A 133 -9.54 -22.34 -26.73
C GLY A 133 -10.92 -22.24 -27.41
N ARG A 134 -11.32 -23.25 -28.18
CA ARG A 134 -12.63 -23.31 -28.84
C ARG A 134 -13.74 -23.51 -27.82
N GLU A 135 -13.56 -24.42 -26.87
CA GLU A 135 -14.50 -24.65 -25.78
C GLU A 135 -14.72 -23.42 -24.93
N LEU A 136 -13.65 -22.67 -24.60
CA LEU A 136 -13.74 -21.43 -23.87
C LEU A 136 -14.52 -20.38 -24.65
N ALA A 137 -14.23 -20.20 -25.95
CA ALA A 137 -14.94 -19.25 -26.80
C ALA A 137 -16.43 -19.56 -26.88
N THR A 138 -16.78 -20.85 -27.07
CA THR A 138 -18.18 -21.30 -27.08
C THR A 138 -18.85 -21.01 -25.75
N TRP A 139 -18.20 -21.35 -24.64
CA TRP A 139 -18.75 -21.10 -23.30
C TRP A 139 -18.98 -19.60 -23.03
N LEU A 140 -18.05 -18.73 -23.44
CA LEU A 140 -18.20 -17.28 -23.29
C LEU A 140 -19.41 -16.73 -24.04
N VAL A 141 -19.63 -17.21 -25.31
CA VAL A 141 -20.78 -16.83 -26.12
C VAL A 141 -22.09 -17.33 -25.51
N GLU A 142 -22.14 -18.60 -25.12
CA GLU A 142 -23.34 -19.22 -24.52
C GLU A 142 -23.75 -18.53 -23.22
N ASN A 143 -22.79 -18.06 -22.44
CA ASN A 143 -23.03 -17.33 -21.19
C ASN A 143 -23.16 -15.82 -21.38
N LYS A 144 -23.16 -15.31 -22.63
CA LYS A 144 -23.31 -13.89 -22.98
C LYS A 144 -22.27 -12.98 -22.31
N LEU A 145 -21.04 -13.46 -22.21
CA LEU A 145 -19.93 -12.72 -21.62
C LEU A 145 -19.10 -11.97 -22.68
N VAL A 146 -19.32 -12.25 -23.94
CA VAL A 146 -18.78 -11.60 -25.13
C VAL A 146 -19.85 -11.55 -26.22
#